data_5ca28a7c715626435d4e751c755909d0
#
_entry.id   5ca28a7c715626435d4e751c755909d0
#
_cell.length_a   1.000
_cell.length_b   1.000
_cell.length_c   1.000
_cell.angle_alpha   90.00
_cell.angle_beta   90.00
_cell.angle_gamma   90.00
#
_symmetry.space_group_name_H-M   'P 1'
#
loop_
_entity.id
_entity.type
_entity.pdbx_description
1 polymer ?
#
loop_
_entity_poly.entity_id
_entity_poly.type
_entity_poly.pdbx_seq_one_letter_code
_entity_poly.pdbx_strand_id
1 'polypeptide(L)'
;GSLPQACRRGSHPSLSKGICVYRLVRSVPTRAQIAFEGYKALALKRQKSASARPSYKEGYCFGAAPLPFLPSSPVRFLIGAKPSGGNRNNGRNNVRSGHKRREAAGKRCSFRNASKGLPMVSLELNQDHCIRCGRCISVCPQRILGRHTNGSVDVLHGALARCIRCGHCVAVCPKAALTLEHIAPSSLPLVEDAPLSDLQRDMLFKTRRSTRAYKDEPVDRNVLLKALEEARYAPTASNCEEVAWLLVEGRDRLHDLASRVADWMSTLTGKYSHVASAFRAGQDPILRGAPSLILAHGDANMPWNALDCAAAVSYLELALHSYGIGTCWSGFVIAAAGNGVDLGIPLPEGRKICGGLMIGYPAVQYARVPPRKPVRLTVIE
;
A
#
# COMPACT_ATOMS: atom_id res chain seq x y z
N GLY A 1 -9.30 3.44 66.21
CA GLY A 1 -9.96 2.34 66.82
C GLY A 1 -9.60 1.06 66.14
N SER A 2 -8.76 0.32 66.80
CA SER A 2 -8.77 -1.10 67.17
C SER A 2 -8.83 -2.14 66.05
N LEU A 3 -7.73 -2.85 65.93
CA LEU A 3 -7.60 -4.27 65.52
C LEU A 3 -8.31 -5.21 66.53
N PRO A 4 -8.65 -6.43 66.15
CA PRO A 4 -8.10 -7.65 66.76
C PRO A 4 -7.72 -8.74 65.71
N GLN A 5 -6.56 -9.45 65.90
CA GLN A 5 -6.27 -10.73 66.57
C GLN A 5 -7.21 -11.88 66.15
N ALA A 6 -6.81 -13.10 65.81
CA ALA A 6 -5.65 -13.90 66.10
C ALA A 6 -5.57 -15.15 65.22
N CYS A 7 -4.39 -15.65 65.00
CA CYS A 7 -4.03 -16.98 64.49
C CYS A 7 -4.29 -18.07 65.53
N ARG A 8 -4.76 -19.27 65.15
CA ARG A 8 -4.38 -20.55 65.77
C ARG A 8 -4.27 -21.68 64.79
N ARG A 9 -3.28 -22.52 65.01
CA ARG A 9 -2.63 -23.57 64.26
C ARG A 9 -3.42 -24.85 64.18
N GLY A 10 -3.13 -25.68 63.15
CA GLY A 10 -3.47 -27.09 63.14
C GLY A 10 -3.03 -27.79 61.85
N SER A 11 -1.84 -28.45 61.92
CA SER A 11 -1.37 -29.70 61.28
C SER A 11 -1.51 -29.96 59.77
N HIS A 12 -0.36 -30.18 59.18
CA HIS A 12 0.13 -30.74 57.89
C HIS A 12 -0.49 -32.10 57.48
N PRO A 13 -0.25 -32.67 56.22
CA PRO A 13 0.85 -32.35 55.28
C PRO A 13 0.50 -32.36 53.72
N SER A 14 1.46 -31.94 52.98
CA SER A 14 1.98 -32.41 51.64
C SER A 14 1.68 -31.59 50.38
N LEU A 15 2.81 -31.07 49.86
CA LEU A 15 3.27 -30.94 48.48
C LEU A 15 2.51 -30.04 47.46
N SER A 16 3.01 -28.90 47.14
CA SER A 16 3.91 -28.60 45.99
C SER A 16 4.14 -27.10 45.84
N LYS A 17 5.34 -26.78 45.39
CA LYS A 17 5.99 -25.46 45.34
C LYS A 17 5.28 -24.47 44.42
N GLY A 18 4.97 -23.28 44.93
CA GLY A 18 4.68 -22.09 44.15
C GLY A 18 5.13 -20.88 44.97
N ILE A 19 6.28 -20.33 44.60
CA ILE A 19 6.87 -19.15 45.27
C ILE A 19 6.12 -17.89 44.81
N CYS A 20 5.34 -17.29 45.71
CA CYS A 20 4.76 -15.98 45.51
C CYS A 20 5.65 -14.94 46.17
N VAL A 21 6.50 -14.26 45.38
CA VAL A 21 7.31 -13.12 45.86
C VAL A 21 6.54 -11.84 45.58
N TYR A 22 5.88 -11.30 46.60
CA TYR A 22 5.41 -9.92 46.57
C TYR A 22 6.59 -8.97 46.83
N ARG A 23 7.07 -8.32 45.78
CA ARG A 23 7.98 -7.21 45.85
C ARG A 23 7.19 -5.92 45.66
N LEU A 24 7.06 -5.12 46.68
CA LEU A 24 6.56 -3.75 46.60
C LEU A 24 7.50 -2.95 45.67
N VAL A 25 7.09 -2.70 44.45
CA VAL A 25 7.76 -1.76 43.55
C VAL A 25 6.97 -0.46 43.59
N ARG A 26 7.60 0.58 44.14
CA ARG A 26 7.12 1.96 44.00
C ARG A 26 6.94 2.23 42.49
N SER A 27 5.75 2.61 42.07
CA SER A 27 5.40 2.93 40.71
C SER A 27 6.17 4.16 40.25
N VAL A 28 7.16 3.95 39.40
CA VAL A 28 7.72 5.01 38.55
C VAL A 28 6.67 5.28 37.48
N PRO A 29 6.22 6.51 37.23
CA PRO A 29 5.24 6.81 36.22
C PRO A 29 5.77 6.35 34.86
N THR A 30 4.99 5.57 34.14
CA THR A 30 5.34 5.04 32.82
C THR A 30 5.49 6.19 31.83
N ARG A 31 6.42 6.09 30.88
CA ARG A 31 6.60 7.08 29.81
C ARG A 31 5.29 7.46 29.09
N ALA A 32 4.27 6.61 29.13
CA ALA A 32 2.94 6.88 28.61
C ALA A 32 2.19 7.97 29.42
N GLN A 33 2.37 8.05 30.74
CA GLN A 33 1.75 9.09 31.57
C GLN A 33 2.40 10.46 31.34
N ILE A 34 3.70 10.50 31.13
CA ILE A 34 4.45 11.74 30.80
C ILE A 34 4.05 12.26 29.41
N ALA A 35 3.86 11.37 28.44
CA ALA A 35 3.38 11.75 27.10
C ALA A 35 1.94 12.30 27.12
N PHE A 36 1.08 11.77 28.01
CA PHE A 36 -0.31 12.19 28.11
C PHE A 36 -0.45 13.59 28.74
N GLU A 37 0.41 13.97 29.67
CA GLU A 37 0.43 15.33 30.24
C GLU A 37 1.02 16.35 29.26
N GLY A 38 2.04 15.98 28.48
CA GLY A 38 2.56 16.80 27.39
C GLY A 38 1.50 17.11 26.31
N TYR A 39 0.62 16.15 26.03
CA TYR A 39 -0.48 16.33 25.06
C TYR A 39 -1.56 17.31 25.54
N LYS A 40 -1.88 17.31 26.86
CA LYS A 40 -2.80 18.29 27.45
C LYS A 40 -2.25 19.71 27.39
N ALA A 41 -0.94 19.88 27.60
CA ALA A 41 -0.29 21.19 27.56
C ALA A 41 -0.26 21.78 26.13
N LEU A 42 -0.12 20.93 25.09
CA LEU A 42 -0.14 21.38 23.69
C LEU A 42 -1.55 21.73 23.21
N ALA A 43 -2.56 20.98 23.64
CA ALA A 43 -3.97 21.25 23.34
C ALA A 43 -4.46 22.56 23.95
N LEU A 44 -4.06 22.85 25.17
CA LEU A 44 -4.37 24.12 25.87
C LEU A 44 -3.66 25.33 25.23
N LYS A 45 -2.44 25.17 24.71
CA LYS A 45 -1.75 26.27 23.97
C LYS A 45 -2.45 26.56 22.63
N ARG A 46 -2.99 25.56 21.92
CA ARG A 46 -3.73 25.76 20.67
C ARG A 46 -5.09 26.45 20.87
N GLN A 47 -5.77 26.22 21.99
CA GLN A 47 -7.03 26.94 22.30
C GLN A 47 -6.82 28.43 22.63
N LYS A 48 -5.68 28.81 23.19
CA LYS A 48 -5.35 30.21 23.48
C LYS A 48 -4.86 31.01 22.29
N SER A 49 -4.39 30.37 21.21
CA SER A 49 -3.93 31.04 19.98
C SER A 49 -5.03 31.28 18.93
N ALA A 50 -6.24 30.74 19.14
CA ALA A 50 -7.36 30.88 18.21
C ALA A 50 -8.17 32.17 18.40
N SER A 51 -7.86 33.03 19.38
CA SER A 51 -8.61 34.27 19.69
C SER A 51 -7.92 35.54 19.24
N ALA A 52 -6.81 35.50 18.52
CA ALA A 52 -6.15 36.70 17.98
C ALA A 52 -6.10 36.62 16.44
N ARG A 53 -6.97 37.36 15.77
CA ARG A 53 -6.86 37.66 14.34
C ARG A 53 -5.94 38.87 14.16
N PRO A 54 -4.84 38.75 13.40
CA PRO A 54 -4.17 39.94 12.85
C PRO A 54 -4.65 40.22 11.44
N SER A 55 -4.99 41.50 11.23
CA SER A 55 -5.21 42.10 9.92
C SER A 55 -3.92 42.12 9.11
N TYR A 56 -3.93 41.54 7.92
CA TYR A 56 -2.80 41.60 6.99
C TYR A 56 -2.86 42.87 6.15
N LYS A 57 -1.81 43.69 6.25
CA LYS A 57 -1.39 44.68 5.27
C LYS A 57 -0.27 44.07 4.41
N GLU A 58 -0.34 44.44 3.13
CA GLU A 58 0.48 44.01 2.01
C GLU A 58 2.02 44.16 2.18
N GLY A 59 2.74 43.27 1.49
CA GLY A 59 4.03 43.55 0.89
C GLY A 59 5.21 42.78 1.53
N TYR A 60 5.68 41.77 0.79
CA TYR A 60 7.10 41.55 0.47
C TYR A 60 7.24 40.32 -0.43
N CYS A 61 7.72 40.57 -1.65
CA CYS A 61 8.17 39.56 -2.60
C CYS A 61 9.49 38.94 -2.15
N PHE A 62 9.54 37.61 -2.02
CA PHE A 62 10.79 36.86 -2.11
C PHE A 62 10.68 35.85 -3.23
N GLY A 63 11.53 36.02 -4.24
CA GLY A 63 11.63 35.14 -5.38
C GLY A 63 12.18 33.78 -4.99
N ALA A 64 11.40 32.75 -5.22
CA ALA A 64 11.86 31.38 -5.25
C ALA A 64 12.16 31.01 -6.70
N ALA A 65 13.40 30.64 -7.00
CA ALA A 65 13.82 30.14 -8.28
C ALA A 65 13.09 28.82 -8.62
N PRO A 66 12.64 28.61 -9.86
CA PRO A 66 12.00 27.37 -10.25
C PRO A 66 13.04 26.25 -10.38
N LEU A 67 12.78 25.12 -9.72
CA LEU A 67 13.48 23.86 -9.96
C LEU A 67 13.18 23.38 -11.38
N PRO A 68 14.16 22.79 -12.09
CA PRO A 68 13.97 22.31 -13.45
C PRO A 68 13.00 21.13 -13.48
N PHE A 69 11.95 21.27 -14.28
CA PHE A 69 11.04 20.22 -14.66
C PHE A 69 11.78 19.14 -15.45
N LEU A 70 11.78 17.91 -14.95
CA LEU A 70 12.08 16.73 -15.75
C LEU A 70 10.86 16.39 -16.61
N PRO A 71 11.03 16.04 -17.90
CA PRO A 71 9.90 15.71 -18.76
C PRO A 71 9.27 14.39 -18.32
N SER A 72 8.04 14.50 -17.85
CA SER A 72 7.17 13.36 -17.62
C SER A 72 6.80 12.71 -18.94
N SER A 73 7.06 11.41 -19.09
CA SER A 73 6.52 10.61 -20.18
C SER A 73 4.99 10.73 -20.23
N PRO A 74 4.38 10.86 -21.43
CA PRO A 74 2.95 11.11 -21.53
C PRO A 74 2.16 9.87 -21.10
N VAL A 75 1.39 10.02 -20.05
CA VAL A 75 0.32 9.09 -19.70
C VAL A 75 -0.72 9.17 -20.81
N ARG A 76 -0.81 8.13 -21.66
CA ARG A 76 -1.84 8.04 -22.70
C ARG A 76 -3.21 7.82 -22.05
N PHE A 77 -4.06 8.83 -22.14
CA PHE A 77 -5.49 8.72 -21.87
C PHE A 77 -6.16 8.00 -23.06
N LEU A 78 -6.72 6.83 -22.82
CA LEU A 78 -7.64 6.20 -23.76
C LEU A 78 -9.04 6.78 -23.53
N ILE A 79 -9.44 7.69 -24.40
CA ILE A 79 -10.83 8.16 -24.49
C ILE A 79 -11.57 7.18 -25.37
N GLY A 80 -12.67 6.61 -24.85
CA GLY A 80 -13.44 5.54 -25.43
C GLY A 80 -14.00 5.84 -26.83
N ALA A 81 -13.83 4.87 -27.75
CA ALA A 81 -14.54 4.80 -29.01
C ALA A 81 -15.85 4.02 -28.84
N LYS A 82 -16.91 4.50 -29.51
CA LYS A 82 -18.23 3.86 -29.56
C LYS A 82 -18.19 2.52 -30.27
N PRO A 83 -19.00 1.51 -29.92
CA PRO A 83 -19.11 0.29 -30.65
C PRO A 83 -20.07 0.44 -31.85
N SER A 84 -19.62 0.06 -33.03
CA SER A 84 -20.45 -0.18 -34.22
C SER A 84 -20.85 -1.66 -34.25
N GLY A 85 -22.13 -1.89 -34.60
CA GLY A 85 -22.82 -3.15 -34.47
C GLY A 85 -22.55 -4.19 -35.55
N GLY A 86 -23.02 -5.40 -35.22
CA GLY A 86 -23.56 -6.37 -36.16
C GLY A 86 -22.65 -7.53 -36.57
N ASN A 87 -22.84 -8.74 -36.13
CA ASN A 87 -23.59 -9.72 -36.91
C ASN A 87 -23.70 -11.08 -36.19
N ARG A 88 -24.90 -11.69 -36.31
CA ARG A 88 -25.20 -13.05 -35.83
C ARG A 88 -24.71 -14.08 -36.86
N ASN A 89 -24.16 -15.20 -36.39
CA ASN A 89 -24.49 -16.47 -37.07
C ASN A 89 -24.34 -17.66 -36.12
N ASN A 90 -25.35 -18.52 -36.21
CA ASN A 90 -25.56 -19.81 -35.58
C ASN A 90 -24.59 -20.89 -36.09
N GLY A 91 -24.23 -21.82 -35.22
CA GLY A 91 -23.63 -23.09 -35.63
C GLY A 91 -23.60 -24.09 -34.45
N ARG A 92 -24.47 -25.09 -34.52
CA ARG A 92 -24.66 -26.22 -33.59
C ARG A 92 -23.55 -27.28 -33.69
N ASN A 93 -23.44 -28.04 -32.59
CA ASN A 93 -22.96 -29.45 -32.45
C ASN A 93 -21.46 -29.63 -32.17
N ASN A 94 -21.00 -30.29 -31.13
CA ASN A 94 -21.20 -31.68 -30.74
C ASN A 94 -20.46 -32.03 -29.46
N VAL A 95 -21.10 -32.77 -28.57
CA VAL A 95 -20.57 -33.35 -27.33
C VAL A 95 -19.60 -34.50 -27.70
N ARG A 96 -18.37 -34.47 -27.17
CA ARG A 96 -17.59 -35.68 -26.85
C ARG A 96 -16.76 -35.48 -25.61
N SER A 97 -17.11 -36.24 -24.58
CA SER A 97 -16.41 -36.44 -23.33
C SER A 97 -14.99 -37.01 -23.55
N GLY A 98 -13.98 -36.30 -23.09
CA GLY A 98 -12.61 -36.79 -23.05
C GLY A 98 -11.93 -36.23 -21.79
N HIS A 99 -11.93 -37.01 -20.70
CA HIS A 99 -11.14 -36.75 -19.50
C HIS A 99 -9.64 -36.83 -19.84
N LYS A 100 -9.01 -35.72 -20.19
CA LYS A 100 -7.57 -35.58 -20.14
C LYS A 100 -7.24 -34.80 -18.86
N ARG A 101 -6.63 -35.50 -17.89
CA ARG A 101 -5.91 -34.88 -16.77
C ARG A 101 -4.92 -33.89 -17.35
N ARG A 102 -5.22 -32.60 -17.23
CA ARG A 102 -4.24 -31.54 -17.46
C ARG A 102 -3.38 -31.44 -16.20
N GLU A 103 -2.16 -31.94 -16.30
CA GLU A 103 -1.08 -31.57 -15.40
C GLU A 103 -1.00 -30.04 -15.40
N ALA A 104 -1.29 -29.45 -14.26
CA ALA A 104 -1.03 -28.04 -13.99
C ALA A 104 0.50 -27.89 -13.88
N ALA A 105 1.17 -27.77 -15.03
CA ALA A 105 2.52 -27.23 -15.08
C ALA A 105 2.41 -25.78 -14.58
N GLY A 106 2.76 -25.57 -13.32
CA GLY A 106 2.94 -24.26 -12.75
C GLY A 106 3.85 -23.45 -13.66
N LYS A 107 3.27 -22.51 -14.41
CA LYS A 107 4.05 -21.52 -15.13
C LYS A 107 4.75 -20.70 -14.06
N ARG A 108 6.02 -21.06 -13.77
CA ARG A 108 6.94 -20.20 -13.06
C ARG A 108 6.81 -18.83 -13.70
N CYS A 109 6.83 -17.77 -12.90
CA CYS A 109 7.14 -16.44 -13.36
C CYS A 109 8.45 -16.60 -14.15
N SER A 110 8.32 -16.98 -15.39
CA SER A 110 9.46 -17.15 -16.26
C SER A 110 9.85 -15.73 -16.60
N PHE A 111 10.99 -15.29 -16.09
CA PHE A 111 11.76 -14.15 -16.58
C PHE A 111 12.14 -14.32 -18.05
N ARG A 112 11.32 -14.96 -18.82
CA ARG A 112 11.38 -14.89 -20.26
C ARG A 112 10.68 -13.59 -20.62
N ASN A 113 11.47 -12.61 -20.98
CA ASN A 113 11.06 -11.48 -21.80
C ASN A 113 10.19 -12.02 -22.95
N ALA A 114 8.93 -12.28 -22.67
CA ALA A 114 7.92 -12.62 -23.68
C ALA A 114 7.33 -11.33 -24.24
N SER A 115 8.06 -10.23 -24.17
CA SER A 115 7.82 -8.99 -24.90
C SER A 115 8.83 -8.93 -26.04
N LYS A 116 8.39 -9.38 -27.20
CA LYS A 116 9.06 -9.03 -28.45
C LYS A 116 9.32 -7.53 -28.46
N GLY A 117 10.59 -7.10 -28.26
CA GLY A 117 11.01 -5.72 -28.46
C GLY A 117 11.50 -4.92 -27.24
N LEU A 118 11.57 -5.48 -26.04
CA LEU A 118 12.26 -4.77 -24.97
C LEU A 118 13.78 -4.88 -25.16
N PRO A 119 14.52 -3.76 -25.07
CA PRO A 119 15.97 -3.77 -25.17
C PRO A 119 16.58 -4.70 -24.11
N MET A 120 17.70 -5.35 -24.47
CA MET A 120 18.45 -6.17 -23.53
C MET A 120 18.87 -5.28 -22.33
N VAL A 121 18.77 -5.83 -21.11
CA VAL A 121 19.26 -5.14 -19.92
C VAL A 121 20.72 -4.80 -20.11
N SER A 122 21.10 -3.53 -19.92
CA SER A 122 22.50 -3.12 -19.82
C SER A 122 22.81 -2.71 -18.38
N LEU A 123 23.93 -3.19 -17.88
CA LEU A 123 24.50 -2.78 -16.60
C LEU A 123 25.99 -2.52 -16.84
N GLU A 124 26.37 -1.26 -16.73
CA GLU A 124 27.71 -0.79 -16.96
C GLU A 124 28.40 -0.50 -15.63
N LEU A 125 29.66 -0.90 -15.51
CA LEU A 125 30.49 -0.61 -14.35
C LEU A 125 31.71 0.18 -14.79
N ASN A 126 31.83 1.42 -14.32
CA ASN A 126 33.04 2.22 -14.47
C ASN A 126 34.10 1.70 -13.50
N GLN A 127 35.15 1.05 -14.05
CA GLN A 127 36.21 0.43 -13.25
C GLN A 127 37.12 1.46 -12.58
N ASP A 128 37.25 2.67 -13.13
CA ASP A 128 38.10 3.76 -12.59
C ASP A 128 37.45 4.37 -11.33
N HIS A 129 36.14 4.42 -11.30
CA HIS A 129 35.38 4.86 -10.10
C HIS A 129 35.20 3.76 -9.08
N CYS A 130 35.32 2.50 -9.47
CA CYS A 130 35.05 1.36 -8.61
C CYS A 130 36.15 1.15 -7.56
N ILE A 131 35.80 1.37 -6.28
CA ILE A 131 36.71 1.10 -5.13
C ILE A 131 36.70 -0.37 -4.69
N ARG A 132 36.10 -1.26 -5.44
CA ARG A 132 36.08 -2.72 -5.21
C ARG A 132 35.50 -3.13 -3.85
N CYS A 133 34.63 -2.33 -3.25
CA CYS A 133 34.07 -2.58 -1.91
C CYS A 133 33.09 -3.79 -1.84
N GLY A 134 32.54 -4.25 -2.98
CA GLY A 134 31.66 -5.42 -3.07
C GLY A 134 30.22 -5.20 -2.59
N ARG A 135 29.81 -4.00 -2.20
CA ARG A 135 28.43 -3.73 -1.74
C ARG A 135 27.39 -4.11 -2.79
N CYS A 136 27.63 -3.82 -4.06
CA CYS A 136 26.74 -4.18 -5.17
C CYS A 136 26.56 -5.69 -5.34
N ILE A 137 27.60 -6.49 -5.02
CA ILE A 137 27.51 -7.96 -5.01
C ILE A 137 26.60 -8.42 -3.88
N SER A 138 26.75 -7.86 -2.67
CA SER A 138 26.02 -8.30 -1.49
C SER A 138 24.52 -8.01 -1.54
N VAL A 139 24.10 -6.95 -2.25
CA VAL A 139 22.67 -6.57 -2.35
C VAL A 139 21.96 -7.17 -3.55
N CYS A 140 22.67 -7.80 -4.49
CA CYS A 140 22.05 -8.34 -5.70
C CYS A 140 21.30 -9.65 -5.43
N PRO A 141 19.94 -9.68 -5.46
CA PRO A 141 19.19 -10.89 -5.16
C PRO A 141 19.40 -11.98 -6.21
N GLN A 142 19.74 -11.60 -7.44
CA GLN A 142 19.98 -12.53 -8.55
C GLN A 142 21.44 -12.93 -8.68
N ARG A 143 22.33 -12.38 -7.84
CA ARG A 143 23.78 -12.69 -7.83
C ARG A 143 24.39 -12.59 -9.24
N ILE A 144 24.08 -11.52 -9.97
CA ILE A 144 24.60 -11.29 -11.33
C ILE A 144 26.00 -10.64 -11.33
N LEU A 145 26.39 -10.07 -10.19
CA LEU A 145 27.70 -9.43 -10.01
C LEU A 145 28.63 -10.35 -9.22
N GLY A 146 29.89 -10.37 -9.58
CA GLY A 146 30.93 -11.16 -8.92
C GLY A 146 32.26 -10.42 -8.80
N ARG A 147 33.21 -11.05 -8.13
CA ARG A 147 34.57 -10.57 -7.97
C ARG A 147 35.50 -11.47 -8.76
N HIS A 148 36.35 -10.87 -9.59
CA HIS A 148 37.43 -11.59 -10.28
C HIS A 148 38.63 -11.84 -9.37
N THR A 149 39.56 -12.68 -9.83
CA THR A 149 40.80 -13.03 -9.10
C THR A 149 41.69 -11.84 -8.81
N ASN A 150 41.67 -10.82 -9.71
CA ASN A 150 42.37 -9.53 -9.53
C ASN A 150 41.62 -8.56 -8.58
N GLY A 151 40.51 -8.98 -7.99
CA GLY A 151 39.69 -8.19 -7.07
C GLY A 151 38.70 -7.23 -7.75
N SER A 152 38.69 -7.11 -9.06
CA SER A 152 37.72 -6.28 -9.77
C SER A 152 36.31 -6.84 -9.64
N VAL A 153 35.30 -5.99 -9.69
CA VAL A 153 33.89 -6.36 -9.71
C VAL A 153 33.40 -6.31 -11.14
N ASP A 154 32.59 -7.29 -11.55
CA ASP A 154 32.01 -7.28 -12.88
C ASP A 154 30.70 -8.11 -12.93
N VAL A 155 30.00 -8.01 -14.04
CA VAL A 155 28.85 -8.86 -14.35
C VAL A 155 29.36 -10.27 -14.70
N LEU A 156 28.82 -11.27 -14.02
CA LEU A 156 29.16 -12.67 -14.31
C LEU A 156 28.67 -13.08 -15.70
N HIS A 157 29.46 -13.88 -16.40
CA HIS A 157 29.16 -14.31 -17.77
C HIS A 157 27.73 -14.90 -17.86
N GLY A 158 26.93 -14.42 -18.81
CA GLY A 158 25.54 -14.85 -19.03
C GLY A 158 24.56 -14.54 -17.92
N ALA A 159 25.00 -13.88 -16.82
CA ALA A 159 24.16 -13.63 -15.67
C ALA A 159 23.17 -12.46 -15.86
N LEU A 160 23.46 -11.55 -16.78
CA LEU A 160 22.66 -10.34 -16.98
C LEU A 160 21.19 -10.63 -17.36
N ALA A 161 20.94 -11.74 -18.04
CA ALA A 161 19.59 -12.20 -18.38
C ALA A 161 18.70 -12.48 -17.14
N ARG A 162 19.30 -12.63 -15.95
CA ARG A 162 18.57 -12.78 -14.69
C ARG A 162 18.30 -11.48 -13.96
N CYS A 163 18.80 -10.34 -14.48
CA CYS A 163 18.61 -9.04 -13.84
C CYS A 163 17.12 -8.67 -13.78
N ILE A 164 16.64 -8.36 -12.56
CA ILE A 164 15.26 -7.93 -12.31
C ILE A 164 15.11 -6.40 -12.33
N ARG A 165 16.08 -5.67 -12.80
CA ARG A 165 16.08 -4.19 -12.92
C ARG A 165 15.79 -3.45 -11.61
N CYS A 166 16.06 -4.03 -10.44
CA CYS A 166 15.72 -3.42 -9.15
C CYS A 166 16.56 -2.21 -8.75
N GLY A 167 17.65 -1.91 -9.46
CA GLY A 167 18.50 -0.74 -9.19
C GLY A 167 19.33 -0.78 -7.90
N HIS A 168 19.20 -1.79 -7.04
CA HIS A 168 19.88 -1.83 -5.74
C HIS A 168 21.41 -1.72 -5.84
N CYS A 169 22.02 -2.33 -6.89
CA CYS A 169 23.46 -2.25 -7.12
C CYS A 169 23.92 -0.83 -7.46
N VAL A 170 23.08 -0.06 -8.17
CA VAL A 170 23.34 1.35 -8.47
C VAL A 170 23.19 2.19 -7.21
N ALA A 171 22.07 2.02 -6.50
CA ALA A 171 21.73 2.82 -5.32
C ALA A 171 22.71 2.63 -4.15
N VAL A 172 23.30 1.43 -3.98
CA VAL A 172 24.23 1.14 -2.87
C VAL A 172 25.66 1.61 -3.16
N CYS A 173 25.98 1.99 -4.41
CA CYS A 173 27.34 2.31 -4.81
C CYS A 173 27.80 3.70 -4.29
N PRO A 174 28.75 3.78 -3.34
CA PRO A 174 29.16 5.06 -2.76
C PRO A 174 29.97 5.94 -3.73
N LYS A 175 30.45 5.37 -4.84
CA LYS A 175 31.23 6.04 -5.86
C LYS A 175 30.46 6.21 -7.18
N ALA A 176 29.16 5.93 -7.17
CA ALA A 176 28.33 6.06 -8.37
C ALA A 176 28.94 5.36 -9.62
N ALA A 177 29.57 4.20 -9.41
CA ALA A 177 30.32 3.51 -10.44
C ALA A 177 29.46 2.59 -11.33
N LEU A 178 28.16 2.43 -11.04
CA LEU A 178 27.25 1.55 -11.79
C LEU A 178 26.15 2.37 -12.47
N THR A 179 25.87 2.03 -13.73
CA THR A 179 24.74 2.57 -14.49
C THR A 179 23.89 1.41 -14.97
N LEU A 180 22.58 1.47 -14.69
CA LEU A 180 21.62 0.47 -15.13
C LEU A 180 20.79 1.07 -16.26
N GLU A 181 20.89 0.49 -17.45
CA GLU A 181 20.23 1.00 -18.66
C GLU A 181 20.58 2.48 -18.90
N HIS A 182 19.60 3.39 -18.86
CA HIS A 182 19.81 4.82 -19.05
C HIS A 182 19.81 5.62 -17.74
N ILE A 183 19.75 4.94 -16.59
CA ILE A 183 19.69 5.59 -15.28
C ILE A 183 21.12 5.86 -14.80
N ALA A 184 21.56 7.11 -14.98
CA ALA A 184 22.82 7.57 -14.41
C ALA A 184 22.69 7.73 -12.90
N PRO A 185 23.68 7.31 -12.10
CA PRO A 185 23.64 7.46 -10.64
C PRO A 185 23.40 8.90 -10.19
N SER A 186 23.91 9.88 -10.94
CA SER A 186 23.72 11.32 -10.67
C SER A 186 22.27 11.80 -10.82
N SER A 187 21.42 11.05 -11.50
CA SER A 187 19.98 11.36 -11.62
C SER A 187 19.14 10.81 -10.45
N LEU A 188 19.73 9.99 -9.58
CA LEU A 188 19.04 9.42 -8.43
C LEU A 188 19.13 10.36 -7.23
N PRO A 189 18.01 10.58 -6.50
CA PRO A 189 18.05 11.37 -5.27
C PRO A 189 18.91 10.67 -4.21
N LEU A 190 19.66 11.46 -3.45
CA LEU A 190 20.40 10.95 -2.31
C LEU A 190 19.42 10.62 -1.17
N VAL A 191 19.73 9.55 -0.44
CA VAL A 191 19.00 9.22 0.78
C VAL A 191 19.53 10.12 1.90
N GLU A 192 18.64 10.88 2.50
CA GLU A 192 18.94 11.63 3.73
C GLU A 192 18.71 10.73 4.95
N ASP A 193 19.63 10.74 5.88
CA ASP A 193 19.49 10.01 7.13
C ASP A 193 18.65 10.83 8.13
N ALA A 194 17.35 10.86 7.87
CA ALA A 194 16.38 11.59 8.68
C ALA A 194 15.25 10.64 9.14
N PRO A 195 15.47 9.84 10.19
CA PRO A 195 14.45 8.93 10.69
C PRO A 195 13.26 9.71 11.23
N LEU A 196 12.06 9.20 10.94
CA LEU A 196 10.83 9.75 11.51
C LEU A 196 10.88 9.72 13.04
N SER A 197 10.50 10.81 13.70
CA SER A 197 10.31 10.84 15.14
C SER A 197 9.21 9.87 15.58
N ASP A 198 9.20 9.50 16.89
CA ASP A 198 8.15 8.64 17.44
C ASP A 198 6.75 9.23 17.20
N LEU A 199 6.61 10.54 17.35
CA LEU A 199 5.33 11.23 17.09
C LEU A 199 4.91 11.12 15.62
N GLN A 200 5.81 11.32 14.68
CA GLN A 200 5.50 11.20 13.25
C GLN A 200 5.11 9.77 12.88
N ARG A 201 5.81 8.76 13.39
CA ARG A 201 5.45 7.35 13.22
C ARG A 201 4.07 7.04 13.82
N ASP A 202 3.80 7.51 15.04
CA ASP A 202 2.52 7.32 15.71
C ASP A 202 1.38 7.98 14.96
N MET A 203 1.58 9.20 14.47
CA MET A 203 0.60 9.92 13.65
C MET A 203 0.30 9.17 12.36
N LEU A 204 1.33 8.68 11.66
CA LEU A 204 1.15 7.98 10.39
C LEU A 204 0.42 6.63 10.57
N PHE A 205 0.87 5.80 11.52
CA PHE A 205 0.39 4.42 11.63
C PHE A 205 -0.82 4.24 12.57
N LYS A 206 -0.86 4.99 13.69
CA LYS A 206 -1.88 4.79 14.70
C LYS A 206 -3.15 5.62 14.48
N THR A 207 -3.04 6.77 13.79
CA THR A 207 -4.20 7.64 13.55
C THR A 207 -4.93 7.33 12.23
N ARG A 208 -4.29 6.65 11.27
CA ARG A 208 -4.96 6.18 10.05
C ARG A 208 -6.16 5.30 10.40
N ARG A 209 -7.31 5.62 9.82
CA ARG A 209 -8.58 4.91 10.06
C ARG A 209 -9.31 4.63 8.75
N SER A 210 -10.13 3.58 8.75
CA SER A 210 -11.12 3.39 7.69
C SER A 210 -12.19 4.47 7.81
N THR A 211 -12.15 5.45 6.93
CA THR A 211 -13.13 6.53 6.82
C THR A 211 -14.42 5.98 6.23
N ARG A 212 -15.56 6.29 6.85
CA ARG A 212 -16.88 5.79 6.44
C ARG A 212 -17.95 6.88 6.36
N ALA A 213 -17.52 8.13 6.49
CA ALA A 213 -18.32 9.33 6.25
C ALA A 213 -17.42 10.33 5.55
N TYR A 214 -17.81 10.75 4.37
CA TYR A 214 -17.05 11.63 3.51
C TYR A 214 -17.80 12.96 3.34
N LYS A 215 -17.03 14.03 3.11
CA LYS A 215 -17.57 15.27 2.61
C LYS A 215 -17.94 15.09 1.13
N ASP A 216 -18.94 15.84 0.69
CA ASP A 216 -19.30 15.93 -0.72
C ASP A 216 -18.38 16.92 -1.44
N GLU A 217 -17.12 16.56 -1.52
CA GLU A 217 -16.03 17.38 -2.03
C GLU A 217 -15.08 16.47 -2.82
N PRO A 218 -14.75 16.80 -4.09
CA PRO A 218 -13.82 16.01 -4.89
C PRO A 218 -12.42 16.08 -4.29
N VAL A 219 -11.68 14.97 -4.39
CA VAL A 219 -10.28 14.93 -3.98
C VAL A 219 -9.41 15.68 -4.99
N ASP A 220 -8.51 16.53 -4.51
CA ASP A 220 -7.54 17.21 -5.37
C ASP A 220 -6.71 16.20 -6.15
N ARG A 221 -6.81 16.30 -7.48
CA ARG A 221 -6.13 15.40 -8.43
C ARG A 221 -4.60 15.44 -8.25
N ASN A 222 -4.03 16.58 -7.95
CA ASN A 222 -2.58 16.71 -7.76
C ASN A 222 -2.13 15.98 -6.48
N VAL A 223 -2.92 16.04 -5.42
CA VAL A 223 -2.64 15.30 -4.19
C VAL A 223 -2.75 13.80 -4.43
N LEU A 224 -3.77 13.36 -5.16
CA LEU A 224 -3.91 11.96 -5.53
C LEU A 224 -2.73 11.45 -6.36
N LEU A 225 -2.28 12.22 -7.35
CA LEU A 225 -1.13 11.86 -8.18
C LEU A 225 0.16 11.77 -7.36
N LYS A 226 0.40 12.70 -6.42
CA LYS A 226 1.54 12.62 -5.50
C LYS A 226 1.50 11.36 -4.64
N ALA A 227 0.35 11.04 -4.06
CA ALA A 227 0.20 9.83 -3.26
C ALA A 227 0.40 8.54 -4.08
N LEU A 228 -0.01 8.53 -5.36
CA LEU A 228 0.25 7.42 -6.27
C LEU A 228 1.75 7.30 -6.63
N GLU A 229 2.46 8.42 -6.80
CA GLU A 229 3.92 8.43 -6.98
C GLU A 229 4.65 7.84 -5.76
N GLU A 230 4.17 8.09 -4.55
CA GLU A 230 4.71 7.46 -3.34
C GLU A 230 4.35 5.97 -3.26
N ALA A 231 3.12 5.61 -3.62
CA ALA A 231 2.65 4.22 -3.61
C ALA A 231 3.39 3.31 -4.60
N ARG A 232 3.96 3.84 -5.69
CA ARG A 232 4.73 3.05 -6.64
C ARG A 232 6.03 2.47 -6.07
N TYR A 233 6.49 2.96 -4.91
CA TYR A 233 7.63 2.41 -4.18
C TYR A 233 7.27 1.19 -3.32
N ALA A 234 6.02 0.74 -3.33
CA ALA A 234 5.64 -0.52 -2.69
C ALA A 234 6.41 -1.69 -3.33
N PRO A 235 6.91 -2.64 -2.51
CA PRO A 235 7.61 -3.80 -3.05
C PRO A 235 6.67 -4.66 -3.89
N THR A 236 7.21 -5.22 -4.98
CA THR A 236 6.52 -6.20 -5.81
C THR A 236 7.37 -7.45 -5.96
N ALA A 237 6.73 -8.59 -6.19
CA ALA A 237 7.42 -9.84 -6.43
C ALA A 237 8.37 -9.71 -7.62
N SER A 238 9.65 -10.03 -7.40
CA SER A 238 10.70 -9.95 -8.42
C SER A 238 10.87 -8.57 -9.08
N ASN A 239 10.44 -7.52 -8.40
CA ASN A 239 10.44 -6.14 -8.92
C ASN A 239 9.65 -6.01 -10.25
N CYS A 240 8.52 -6.72 -10.37
CA CYS A 240 7.73 -6.73 -11.61
C CYS A 240 7.04 -5.38 -11.89
N GLU A 241 6.73 -4.60 -10.86
CA GLU A 241 6.10 -3.27 -10.96
C GLU A 241 4.81 -3.24 -11.81
N GLU A 242 4.06 -4.34 -11.78
CA GLU A 242 2.89 -4.58 -12.64
C GLU A 242 1.58 -4.02 -12.09
N VAL A 243 1.59 -3.41 -10.90
CA VAL A 243 0.39 -2.82 -10.32
C VAL A 243 0.00 -1.57 -11.10
N ALA A 244 -1.25 -1.54 -11.56
CA ALA A 244 -1.84 -0.40 -12.23
C ALA A 244 -3.14 0.02 -11.53
N TRP A 245 -3.60 1.23 -11.84
CA TRP A 245 -4.68 1.86 -11.12
C TRP A 245 -5.83 2.30 -12.03
N LEU A 246 -7.05 2.08 -11.57
CA LEU A 246 -8.27 2.65 -12.16
C LEU A 246 -8.87 3.62 -11.14
N LEU A 247 -9.07 4.86 -11.55
CA LEU A 247 -9.78 5.85 -10.76
C LEU A 247 -11.20 5.99 -11.32
N VAL A 248 -12.18 5.79 -10.46
CA VAL A 248 -13.60 5.95 -10.77
C VAL A 248 -14.13 7.16 -10.02
N GLU A 249 -14.67 8.11 -10.75
CA GLU A 249 -15.26 9.35 -10.25
C GLU A 249 -16.58 9.64 -10.94
N GLY A 250 -17.38 10.52 -10.35
CA GLY A 250 -18.72 10.87 -10.83
C GLY A 250 -19.80 10.05 -10.14
N ARG A 251 -20.79 10.76 -9.58
CA ARG A 251 -21.87 10.16 -8.77
C ARG A 251 -22.60 9.06 -9.50
N ASP A 252 -23.01 9.30 -10.74
CA ASP A 252 -23.78 8.33 -11.51
C ASP A 252 -22.98 7.04 -11.78
N ARG A 253 -21.68 7.19 -12.10
CA ARG A 253 -20.79 6.06 -12.34
C ARG A 253 -20.52 5.25 -11.09
N LEU A 254 -20.28 5.92 -9.96
CA LEU A 254 -20.12 5.26 -8.66
C LEU A 254 -21.40 4.57 -8.22
N HIS A 255 -22.56 5.19 -8.46
CA HIS A 255 -23.86 4.61 -8.16
C HIS A 255 -24.15 3.37 -9.04
N ASP A 256 -23.89 3.42 -10.35
CA ASP A 256 -24.03 2.26 -11.25
C ASP A 256 -23.14 1.09 -10.78
N LEU A 257 -21.87 1.36 -10.49
CA LEU A 257 -20.95 0.35 -9.96
C LEU A 257 -21.47 -0.25 -8.65
N ALA A 258 -21.92 0.59 -7.70
CA ALA A 258 -22.49 0.13 -6.44
C ALA A 258 -23.77 -0.67 -6.62
N SER A 259 -24.63 -0.28 -7.59
CA SER A 259 -25.84 -1.03 -7.95
C SER A 259 -25.51 -2.45 -8.42
N ARG A 260 -24.54 -2.60 -9.32
CA ARG A 260 -24.07 -3.91 -9.82
C ARG A 260 -23.54 -4.80 -8.69
N VAL A 261 -22.81 -4.20 -7.75
CA VAL A 261 -22.34 -4.89 -6.54
C VAL A 261 -23.53 -5.30 -5.66
N ALA A 262 -24.53 -4.43 -5.46
CA ALA A 262 -25.73 -4.73 -4.68
C ALA A 262 -26.57 -5.85 -5.31
N ASP A 263 -26.70 -5.85 -6.64
CA ASP A 263 -27.42 -6.89 -7.37
C ASP A 263 -26.73 -8.25 -7.21
N TRP A 264 -25.42 -8.31 -7.35
CA TRP A 264 -24.65 -9.52 -7.04
C TRP A 264 -24.85 -9.96 -5.57
N MET A 265 -24.75 -9.02 -4.62
CA MET A 265 -24.94 -9.35 -3.20
C MET A 265 -26.34 -9.87 -2.88
N SER A 266 -27.36 -9.48 -3.64
CA SER A 266 -28.72 -9.98 -3.47
C SER A 266 -28.87 -11.46 -3.85
N THR A 267 -27.95 -12.00 -4.69
CA THR A 267 -27.92 -13.43 -5.04
C THR A 267 -27.26 -14.30 -3.97
N LEU A 268 -26.54 -13.66 -2.99
CA LEU A 268 -25.88 -14.37 -1.91
C LEU A 268 -26.87 -14.63 -0.78
N THR A 269 -27.01 -15.88 -0.37
CA THR A 269 -27.84 -16.24 0.78
C THR A 269 -27.15 -15.86 2.10
N GLY A 270 -27.90 -15.26 3.05
CA GLY A 270 -27.45 -15.05 4.42
C GLY A 270 -26.81 -13.68 4.70
N LYS A 271 -25.54 -13.63 5.10
CA LYS A 271 -24.89 -12.51 5.80
C LYS A 271 -24.97 -11.14 5.09
N TYR A 272 -25.07 -11.08 3.77
CA TYR A 272 -24.94 -9.84 2.98
C TYR A 272 -26.25 -9.36 2.33
N SER A 273 -27.35 -10.11 2.45
CA SER A 273 -28.65 -9.70 1.88
C SER A 273 -29.14 -8.35 2.41
N HIS A 274 -28.84 -8.02 3.66
CA HIS A 274 -29.19 -6.73 4.27
C HIS A 274 -28.46 -5.55 3.60
N VAL A 275 -27.26 -5.75 3.04
CA VAL A 275 -26.50 -4.70 2.33
C VAL A 275 -27.22 -4.30 1.04
N ALA A 276 -27.65 -5.30 0.25
CA ALA A 276 -28.42 -5.06 -0.97
C ALA A 276 -29.78 -4.39 -0.66
N SER A 277 -30.47 -4.83 0.39
CA SER A 277 -31.73 -4.20 0.82
C SER A 277 -31.54 -2.75 1.26
N ALA A 278 -30.49 -2.45 2.03
CA ALA A 278 -30.17 -1.09 2.45
C ALA A 278 -29.83 -0.18 1.24
N PHE A 279 -29.09 -0.71 0.25
CA PHE A 279 -28.77 0.02 -0.97
C PHE A 279 -30.05 0.38 -1.76
N ARG A 280 -30.98 -0.58 -1.93
CA ARG A 280 -32.27 -0.35 -2.59
C ARG A 280 -33.18 0.62 -1.82
N ALA A 281 -32.97 0.74 -0.51
CA ALA A 281 -33.67 1.73 0.33
C ALA A 281 -33.01 3.12 0.29
N GLY A 282 -32.10 3.39 -0.64
CA GLY A 282 -31.43 4.68 -0.82
C GLY A 282 -30.23 4.95 0.10
N GLN A 283 -29.81 3.93 0.87
CA GLN A 283 -28.55 4.03 1.62
C GLN A 283 -27.38 3.60 0.74
N ASP A 284 -26.15 4.01 1.07
CA ASP A 284 -24.95 3.50 0.41
C ASP A 284 -24.01 2.78 1.39
N PRO A 285 -24.28 1.52 1.72
CA PRO A 285 -23.38 0.73 2.54
C PRO A 285 -22.15 0.22 1.78
N ILE A 286 -22.11 0.33 0.44
CA ILE A 286 -21.10 -0.21 -0.45
C ILE A 286 -19.93 0.77 -0.58
N LEU A 287 -20.19 1.99 -1.06
CA LEU A 287 -19.19 3.05 -1.23
C LEU A 287 -19.28 4.14 -0.17
N ARG A 288 -20.35 4.16 0.66
CA ARG A 288 -20.52 5.08 1.80
C ARG A 288 -20.52 6.55 1.41
N GLY A 289 -20.98 6.86 0.22
CA GLY A 289 -20.98 8.22 -0.31
C GLY A 289 -19.58 8.75 -0.62
N ALA A 290 -18.58 7.88 -0.80
CA ALA A 290 -17.23 8.32 -1.19
C ALA A 290 -17.27 8.98 -2.57
N PRO A 291 -16.65 10.17 -2.75
CA PRO A 291 -16.66 10.89 -4.03
C PRO A 291 -15.79 10.23 -5.09
N SER A 292 -14.87 9.33 -4.68
CA SER A 292 -13.99 8.62 -5.61
C SER A 292 -13.67 7.21 -5.10
N LEU A 293 -13.41 6.31 -6.06
CA LEU A 293 -12.97 4.95 -5.84
C LEU A 293 -11.71 4.72 -6.67
N ILE A 294 -10.65 4.21 -6.05
CA ILE A 294 -9.44 3.79 -6.75
C ILE A 294 -9.27 2.28 -6.62
N LEU A 295 -9.00 1.62 -7.74
CA LEU A 295 -8.86 0.16 -7.81
C LEU A 295 -7.46 -0.20 -8.30
N ALA A 296 -6.80 -1.09 -7.58
CA ALA A 296 -5.51 -1.67 -7.97
C ALA A 296 -5.74 -2.97 -8.73
N HIS A 297 -5.09 -3.12 -9.87
CA HIS A 297 -5.16 -4.32 -10.70
C HIS A 297 -3.80 -4.70 -11.26
N GLY A 298 -3.63 -5.96 -11.58
CA GLY A 298 -2.42 -6.50 -12.20
C GLY A 298 -2.75 -7.67 -13.13
N ASP A 299 -1.73 -8.32 -13.69
CA ASP A 299 -1.90 -9.48 -14.57
C ASP A 299 -2.60 -10.62 -13.82
N ALA A 300 -3.71 -11.10 -14.37
CA ALA A 300 -4.52 -12.17 -13.78
C ALA A 300 -3.76 -13.51 -13.65
N ASN A 301 -2.75 -13.72 -14.49
CA ASN A 301 -1.92 -14.93 -14.49
C ASN A 301 -0.74 -14.88 -13.52
N MET A 302 -0.44 -13.70 -12.93
CA MET A 302 0.63 -13.55 -11.96
C MET A 302 0.18 -14.02 -10.58
N PRO A 303 0.83 -15.05 -10.00
CA PRO A 303 0.41 -15.60 -8.71
C PRO A 303 0.54 -14.62 -7.54
N TRP A 304 1.41 -13.62 -7.67
CA TRP A 304 1.69 -12.61 -6.63
C TRP A 304 0.85 -11.34 -6.79
N ASN A 305 0.06 -11.21 -7.85
CA ASN A 305 -0.71 -10.01 -8.16
C ASN A 305 -1.53 -9.49 -6.95
N ALA A 306 -2.20 -10.39 -6.23
CA ALA A 306 -3.01 -10.00 -5.07
C ALA A 306 -2.16 -9.42 -3.93
N LEU A 307 -0.96 -9.96 -3.70
CA LEU A 307 -0.03 -9.46 -2.68
C LEU A 307 0.60 -8.14 -3.10
N ASP A 308 1.02 -8.02 -4.35
CA ASP A 308 1.60 -6.79 -4.89
C ASP A 308 0.58 -5.65 -4.86
N CYS A 309 -0.67 -5.90 -5.30
CA CYS A 309 -1.76 -4.94 -5.20
C CYS A 309 -2.06 -4.56 -3.73
N ALA A 310 -2.06 -5.52 -2.80
CA ALA A 310 -2.32 -5.24 -1.39
C ALA A 310 -1.21 -4.38 -0.76
N ALA A 311 0.06 -4.64 -1.11
CA ALA A 311 1.19 -3.81 -0.69
C ALA A 311 1.05 -2.38 -1.23
N ALA A 312 0.80 -2.23 -2.53
CA ALA A 312 0.64 -0.92 -3.17
C ALA A 312 -0.55 -0.13 -2.60
N VAL A 313 -1.70 -0.78 -2.37
CA VAL A 313 -2.87 -0.18 -1.73
C VAL A 313 -2.56 0.28 -0.30
N SER A 314 -1.77 -0.49 0.46
CA SER A 314 -1.38 -0.12 1.83
C SER A 314 -0.45 1.10 1.84
N TYR A 315 0.48 1.19 0.89
CA TYR A 315 1.32 2.38 0.70
C TYR A 315 0.47 3.60 0.32
N LEU A 316 -0.43 3.45 -0.65
CA LEU A 316 -1.35 4.51 -1.06
C LEU A 316 -2.24 4.99 0.11
N GLU A 317 -2.73 4.07 0.94
CA GLU A 317 -3.55 4.39 2.11
C GLU A 317 -2.78 5.25 3.13
N LEU A 318 -1.51 4.95 3.38
CA LEU A 318 -0.65 5.73 4.27
C LEU A 318 -0.29 7.09 3.65
N ALA A 319 0.03 7.12 2.36
CA ALA A 319 0.32 8.35 1.64
C ALA A 319 -0.89 9.30 1.66
N LEU A 320 -2.08 8.84 1.27
CA LEU A 320 -3.30 9.64 1.32
C LEU A 320 -3.63 10.14 2.73
N HIS A 321 -3.41 9.30 3.75
CA HIS A 321 -3.60 9.69 5.14
C HIS A 321 -2.69 10.86 5.55
N SER A 322 -1.42 10.86 5.09
CA SER A 322 -0.48 11.96 5.36
C SER A 322 -0.92 13.29 4.75
N TYR A 323 -1.68 13.24 3.66
CA TYR A 323 -2.31 14.41 3.02
C TYR A 323 -3.69 14.77 3.58
N GLY A 324 -4.15 14.11 4.65
CA GLY A 324 -5.46 14.38 5.27
C GLY A 324 -6.64 13.78 4.51
N ILE A 325 -6.40 12.92 3.53
CA ILE A 325 -7.45 12.24 2.78
C ILE A 325 -7.83 10.94 3.49
N GLY A 326 -9.14 10.75 3.68
CA GLY A 326 -9.70 9.56 4.27
C GLY A 326 -9.84 8.43 3.27
N THR A 327 -9.51 7.22 3.72
CA THR A 327 -9.58 6.00 2.92
C THR A 327 -10.38 4.91 3.62
N CYS A 328 -10.97 4.02 2.84
CA CYS A 328 -11.51 2.76 3.34
C CYS A 328 -11.41 1.69 2.24
N TRP A 329 -10.94 0.50 2.61
CA TRP A 329 -10.93 -0.63 1.68
C TRP A 329 -12.33 -0.92 1.14
N SER A 330 -12.46 -0.98 -0.18
CA SER A 330 -13.72 -1.25 -0.90
C SER A 330 -13.99 -2.76 -1.00
N GLY A 331 -14.08 -3.43 0.17
CA GLY A 331 -14.13 -4.88 0.26
C GLY A 331 -15.25 -5.54 -0.54
N PHE A 332 -16.43 -4.91 -0.64
CA PHE A 332 -17.54 -5.43 -1.42
C PHE A 332 -17.29 -5.37 -2.93
N VAL A 333 -16.67 -4.28 -3.39
CA VAL A 333 -16.28 -4.12 -4.80
C VAL A 333 -15.22 -5.14 -5.18
N ILE A 334 -14.19 -5.31 -4.33
CA ILE A 334 -13.11 -6.29 -4.56
C ILE A 334 -13.67 -7.71 -4.59
N ALA A 335 -14.58 -8.03 -3.69
CA ALA A 335 -15.24 -9.34 -3.64
C ALA A 335 -16.09 -9.59 -4.90
N ALA A 336 -16.89 -8.61 -5.34
CA ALA A 336 -17.67 -8.70 -6.56
C ALA A 336 -16.78 -8.92 -7.79
N ALA A 337 -15.73 -8.11 -7.96
CA ALA A 337 -14.74 -8.27 -9.02
C ALA A 337 -14.07 -9.66 -9.00
N GLY A 338 -13.71 -10.14 -7.80
CA GLY A 338 -13.12 -11.46 -7.58
C GLY A 338 -14.05 -12.63 -7.98
N ASN A 339 -15.36 -12.41 -7.94
CA ASN A 339 -16.39 -13.37 -8.38
C ASN A 339 -16.87 -13.15 -9.83
N GLY A 340 -16.17 -12.32 -10.62
CA GLY A 340 -16.45 -12.13 -12.04
C GLY A 340 -17.63 -11.19 -12.32
N VAL A 341 -18.06 -10.39 -11.36
CA VAL A 341 -19.10 -9.38 -11.56
C VAL A 341 -18.57 -8.29 -12.49
N ASP A 342 -19.30 -7.98 -13.53
CA ASP A 342 -19.02 -6.80 -14.36
C ASP A 342 -19.36 -5.54 -13.58
N LEU A 343 -18.34 -4.78 -13.23
CA LEU A 343 -18.48 -3.52 -12.49
C LEU A 343 -18.85 -2.32 -13.38
N GLY A 344 -19.03 -2.50 -14.67
CA GLY A 344 -19.30 -1.42 -15.62
C GLY A 344 -18.11 -0.49 -15.86
N ILE A 345 -16.90 -0.92 -15.56
CA ILE A 345 -15.65 -0.15 -15.74
C ILE A 345 -14.72 -0.87 -16.73
N PRO A 346 -13.99 -0.13 -17.59
CA PRO A 346 -13.08 -0.72 -18.56
C PRO A 346 -11.84 -1.28 -17.83
N LEU A 347 -11.78 -2.60 -17.68
CA LEU A 347 -10.59 -3.30 -17.22
C LEU A 347 -9.86 -3.86 -18.44
N PRO A 348 -8.56 -3.60 -18.64
CA PRO A 348 -7.82 -4.18 -19.77
C PRO A 348 -7.84 -5.71 -19.73
N GLU A 349 -7.83 -6.33 -20.91
CA GLU A 349 -7.84 -7.79 -21.05
C GLU A 349 -6.65 -8.42 -20.29
N GLY A 350 -6.89 -9.58 -19.69
CA GLY A 350 -5.87 -10.29 -18.90
C GLY A 350 -5.55 -9.66 -17.54
N ARG A 351 -6.23 -8.59 -17.14
CA ARG A 351 -6.02 -7.94 -15.83
C ARG A 351 -7.10 -8.36 -14.83
N LYS A 352 -6.74 -8.31 -13.53
CA LYS A 352 -7.64 -8.63 -12.42
C LYS A 352 -7.52 -7.58 -11.33
N ILE A 353 -8.66 -7.08 -10.86
CA ILE A 353 -8.74 -6.20 -9.69
C ILE A 353 -8.46 -7.02 -8.43
N CYS A 354 -7.48 -6.59 -7.62
CA CYS A 354 -7.07 -7.26 -6.40
C CYS A 354 -7.01 -6.35 -5.17
N GLY A 355 -7.25 -5.05 -5.34
CA GLY A 355 -7.27 -4.09 -4.25
C GLY A 355 -8.09 -2.86 -4.62
N GLY A 356 -8.42 -2.03 -3.62
CA GLY A 356 -9.09 -0.77 -3.90
C GLY A 356 -9.51 -0.02 -2.64
N LEU A 357 -9.57 1.29 -2.77
CA LEU A 357 -9.94 2.23 -1.71
C LEU A 357 -11.07 3.15 -2.15
N MET A 358 -12.07 3.28 -1.33
CA MET A 358 -12.92 4.47 -1.29
C MET A 358 -12.07 5.63 -0.79
N ILE A 359 -12.09 6.78 -1.43
CA ILE A 359 -11.30 7.95 -1.07
C ILE A 359 -12.15 9.23 -1.06
N GLY A 360 -11.83 10.14 -0.13
CA GLY A 360 -12.51 11.43 0.00
C GLY A 360 -12.05 12.15 1.26
N TYR A 361 -12.43 13.41 1.40
CA TYR A 361 -12.16 14.15 2.64
C TYR A 361 -13.07 13.65 3.76
N PRO A 362 -12.52 13.34 4.97
CA PRO A 362 -13.32 12.84 6.08
C PRO A 362 -14.36 13.90 6.54
N ALA A 363 -15.62 13.49 6.66
CA ALA A 363 -16.66 14.35 7.25
C ALA A 363 -16.56 14.41 8.78
N VAL A 364 -15.88 13.43 9.41
CA VAL A 364 -15.69 13.35 10.85
C VAL A 364 -14.23 13.12 11.19
N GLN A 365 -13.78 13.70 12.30
CA GLN A 365 -12.42 13.50 12.83
C GLN A 365 -12.48 12.66 14.11
N TYR A 366 -11.53 11.75 14.25
CA TYR A 366 -11.41 10.93 15.46
C TYR A 366 -10.62 11.69 16.51
N ALA A 367 -11.26 11.98 17.65
CA ALA A 367 -10.61 12.64 18.77
C ALA A 367 -9.63 11.73 19.54
N ARG A 368 -9.70 10.42 19.32
CA ARG A 368 -8.87 9.42 20.03
C ARG A 368 -8.48 8.29 19.08
N VAL A 369 -7.35 7.66 19.37
CA VAL A 369 -6.94 6.42 18.70
C VAL A 369 -7.69 5.25 19.32
N PRO A 370 -8.51 4.51 18.57
CA PRO A 370 -9.20 3.34 19.07
C PRO A 370 -8.21 2.22 19.45
N PRO A 371 -8.55 1.39 20.45
CA PRO A 371 -7.66 0.33 20.92
C PRO A 371 -7.44 -0.76 19.86
N ARG A 372 -6.30 -1.41 19.95
CA ARG A 372 -5.98 -2.64 19.22
C ARG A 372 -5.61 -3.74 20.20
N LYS A 373 -5.86 -4.99 19.81
CA LYS A 373 -5.37 -6.13 20.58
C LYS A 373 -3.85 -6.13 20.63
N PRO A 374 -3.23 -6.63 21.70
CA PRO A 374 -1.79 -6.80 21.77
C PRO A 374 -1.24 -7.63 20.61
N VAL A 375 0.00 -7.37 20.26
CA VAL A 375 0.74 -8.20 19.29
C VAL A 375 0.85 -9.62 19.84
N ARG A 376 0.57 -10.60 18.97
CA ARG A 376 0.82 -12.01 19.27
C ARG A 376 2.10 -12.40 18.56
N LEU A 377 3.15 -12.64 19.33
CA LEU A 377 4.47 -13.02 18.84
C LEU A 377 4.84 -14.38 19.45
N THR A 378 5.26 -15.30 18.61
CA THR A 378 5.96 -16.52 19.04
C THR A 378 7.40 -16.42 18.55
N VAL A 379 8.36 -16.55 19.47
CA VAL A 379 9.78 -16.60 19.15
C VAL A 379 10.19 -18.06 19.16
N ILE A 380 10.85 -18.49 18.11
CA ILE A 380 11.46 -19.82 17.98
C ILE A 380 12.96 -19.58 17.95
N GLU A 381 13.66 -20.07 18.98
CA GLU A 381 15.13 -19.98 19.13
C GLU A 381 15.81 -21.29 18.77
#